data_0d33e20dafae2498f7c25f72b1b39b79
#
_entry.id   0d33e20dafae2498f7c25f72b1b39b79
#
_cell.length_a   1.000
_cell.length_b   1.000
_cell.length_c   1.000
_cell.angle_alpha   90.00
_cell.angle_beta   90.00
_cell.angle_gamma   90.00
#
_symmetry.space_group_name_H-M   'P 1'
#
loop_
_entity.id
_entity.type
_entity.pdbx_description
1 polymer ?
#
loop_
_entity_poly.entity_id
_entity_poly.type
_entity_poly.pdbx_seq_one_letter_code
_entity_poly.pdbx_strand_id
1 'polypeptide(L)'
;MKKCVPVDLTGMKIVVDCAEGAAHYTSVKTLKDLGADLVAIHTEPDGTNINANCGSTHMDELKARVVYENAAIGIAFDGDADRMLAVDEKGELVDGDQIMAICGTYMKQKGTLKKNTIVVTVMTNLGFSLMGEREGIHVEKTKVGDRYVLENMREHGYNIGGEQSGHVIFLDDNTTGDGLLSALHLLEVMVKTKKTLSELASVMEVLPQALVNAKVPNHKKDNFMDYQEIADAVAKLEQKFNGEGRVLIRPSGTCLLYTSD
;
A
#
# COMPACT_ATOMS: atom_id res chain seq x y z
N MET A 1 -15.30 -7.76 10.75
CA MET A 1 -14.39 -6.59 10.87
C MET A 1 -14.43 -5.92 12.24
N LYS A 2 -15.55 -5.36 12.74
CA LYS A 2 -15.59 -4.72 14.10
C LYS A 2 -15.13 -5.61 15.26
N LYS A 3 -15.15 -6.92 15.13
CA LYS A 3 -14.65 -7.85 16.15
C LYS A 3 -13.15 -8.13 16.00
N CYS A 4 -12.61 -8.01 14.79
CA CYS A 4 -11.19 -8.22 14.51
C CYS A 4 -10.36 -7.01 14.99
N VAL A 5 -10.83 -5.80 14.67
CA VAL A 5 -10.16 -4.54 15.06
C VAL A 5 -11.15 -3.66 15.83
N PRO A 6 -11.24 -3.81 17.17
CA PRO A 6 -12.11 -2.99 18.00
C PRO A 6 -11.46 -1.61 18.21
N VAL A 7 -11.85 -0.62 17.42
CA VAL A 7 -11.39 0.77 17.50
C VAL A 7 -12.57 1.70 17.73
N ASP A 8 -12.40 2.69 18.61
CA ASP A 8 -13.34 3.79 18.80
C ASP A 8 -12.81 5.03 18.06
N LEU A 9 -13.57 5.50 17.06
CA LEU A 9 -13.23 6.62 16.22
C LEU A 9 -13.97 7.91 16.61
N THR A 10 -14.60 7.93 17.78
CA THR A 10 -15.33 9.10 18.26
C THR A 10 -14.44 10.35 18.29
N GLY A 11 -14.86 11.39 17.61
CA GLY A 11 -14.13 12.66 17.48
C GLY A 11 -13.02 12.67 16.42
N MET A 12 -12.82 11.58 15.68
CA MET A 12 -11.88 11.54 14.57
C MET A 12 -12.63 11.89 13.26
N LYS A 13 -12.24 12.99 12.63
CA LYS A 13 -12.75 13.34 11.30
C LYS A 13 -11.97 12.58 10.23
N ILE A 14 -12.69 11.88 9.36
CA ILE A 14 -12.14 11.04 8.28
C ILE A 14 -12.79 11.43 6.97
N VAL A 15 -12.01 11.60 5.90
CA VAL A 15 -12.53 11.67 4.52
C VAL A 15 -12.32 10.30 3.88
N VAL A 16 -13.37 9.73 3.28
CA VAL A 16 -13.29 8.45 2.57
C VAL A 16 -13.70 8.60 1.13
N ASP A 17 -12.87 8.13 0.22
CA ASP A 17 -13.15 7.98 -1.21
C ASP A 17 -13.44 6.51 -1.51
N CYS A 18 -14.64 6.22 -1.97
CA CYS A 18 -15.11 4.87 -2.24
C CYS A 18 -14.96 4.44 -3.70
N ALA A 19 -14.29 5.25 -4.53
CA ALA A 19 -14.00 4.94 -5.94
C ALA A 19 -15.24 4.61 -6.79
N GLU A 20 -16.44 5.07 -6.40
CA GLU A 20 -17.73 4.62 -6.99
C GLU A 20 -17.82 3.09 -7.06
N GLY A 21 -17.25 2.41 -6.06
CA GLY A 21 -17.02 0.96 -6.06
C GLY A 21 -17.64 0.25 -4.86
N ALA A 22 -17.11 -0.95 -4.57
CA ALA A 22 -17.64 -1.86 -3.54
C ALA A 22 -17.60 -1.28 -2.11
N ALA A 23 -16.71 -0.32 -1.84
CA ALA A 23 -16.56 0.29 -0.53
C ALA A 23 -17.71 1.24 -0.13
N HIS A 24 -18.52 1.73 -1.08
CA HIS A 24 -19.51 2.81 -0.88
C HIS A 24 -20.49 2.57 0.28
N TYR A 25 -20.90 1.35 0.51
CA TYR A 25 -21.82 1.01 1.59
C TYR A 25 -21.13 0.47 2.83
N THR A 26 -20.30 -0.56 2.66
CA THR A 26 -19.71 -1.30 3.79
C THR A 26 -18.72 -0.47 4.58
N SER A 27 -17.83 0.26 3.89
CA SER A 27 -16.81 1.07 4.55
C SER A 27 -17.42 2.30 5.21
N VAL A 28 -18.31 3.02 4.51
CA VAL A 28 -19.02 4.18 5.05
C VAL A 28 -19.82 3.80 6.30
N LYS A 29 -20.60 2.69 6.23
CA LYS A 29 -21.37 2.23 7.37
C LYS A 29 -20.46 1.83 8.54
N THR A 30 -19.39 1.08 8.28
CA THR A 30 -18.51 0.60 9.35
C THR A 30 -17.81 1.75 10.07
N LEU A 31 -17.27 2.73 9.34
CA LEU A 31 -16.59 3.89 9.94
C LEU A 31 -17.57 4.74 10.76
N LYS A 32 -18.78 5.00 10.26
CA LYS A 32 -19.83 5.70 11.03
C LYS A 32 -20.23 4.95 12.29
N ASP A 33 -20.42 3.65 12.19
CA ASP A 33 -20.80 2.79 13.35
C ASP A 33 -19.67 2.72 14.42
N LEU A 34 -18.42 3.02 14.05
CA LEU A 34 -17.29 3.13 14.97
C LEU A 34 -17.13 4.55 15.54
N GLY A 35 -18.02 5.48 15.19
CA GLY A 35 -18.08 6.84 15.78
C GLY A 35 -17.32 7.92 15.01
N ALA A 36 -16.82 7.63 13.80
CA ALA A 36 -16.11 8.64 13.01
C ALA A 36 -17.01 9.79 12.57
N ASP A 37 -16.48 11.02 12.61
CA ASP A 37 -17.03 12.18 11.88
C ASP A 37 -16.61 12.03 10.41
N LEU A 38 -17.51 11.48 9.58
CA LEU A 38 -17.18 10.96 8.26
C LEU A 38 -17.69 11.85 7.13
N VAL A 39 -16.77 12.29 6.28
CA VAL A 39 -17.04 12.87 4.97
C VAL A 39 -16.77 11.80 3.91
N ALA A 40 -17.81 11.37 3.19
CA ALA A 40 -17.68 10.35 2.15
C ALA A 40 -17.86 10.97 0.76
N ILE A 41 -16.96 10.63 -0.15
CA ILE A 41 -16.97 11.05 -1.55
C ILE A 41 -16.98 9.83 -2.46
N HIS A 42 -17.45 9.98 -3.69
CA HIS A 42 -17.53 8.91 -4.71
C HIS A 42 -18.27 7.66 -4.19
N THR A 43 -19.50 7.88 -3.71
CA THR A 43 -20.34 6.86 -3.05
C THR A 43 -21.61 6.52 -3.82
N GLU A 44 -21.73 6.95 -5.07
CA GLU A 44 -22.92 6.77 -5.91
C GLU A 44 -22.61 5.94 -7.17
N PRO A 45 -22.27 4.64 -7.01
CA PRO A 45 -21.96 3.79 -8.16
C PRO A 45 -23.18 3.62 -9.08
N ASP A 46 -23.01 3.86 -10.37
CA ASP A 46 -24.04 3.68 -11.40
C ASP A 46 -23.80 2.45 -12.30
N GLY A 47 -22.75 1.68 -12.03
CA GLY A 47 -22.32 0.51 -12.80
C GLY A 47 -21.36 0.80 -13.95
N THR A 48 -21.09 2.08 -14.25
CA THR A 48 -20.18 2.51 -15.33
C THR A 48 -19.11 3.49 -14.86
N ASN A 49 -19.27 4.10 -13.69
CA ASN A 49 -18.40 5.16 -13.15
C ASN A 49 -17.32 4.66 -12.18
N ILE A 50 -17.18 3.37 -11.97
CA ILE A 50 -16.17 2.79 -11.07
C ILE A 50 -14.75 3.26 -11.45
N ASN A 51 -13.98 3.77 -10.46
CA ASN A 51 -12.65 4.35 -10.63
C ASN A 51 -12.56 5.54 -11.60
N ALA A 52 -13.68 6.16 -11.95
CA ALA A 52 -13.70 7.28 -12.89
C ALA A 52 -13.17 8.56 -12.24
N ASN A 53 -11.87 8.82 -12.39
CA ASN A 53 -11.13 9.93 -11.79
C ASN A 53 -11.25 10.01 -10.26
N CYS A 54 -11.35 8.88 -9.58
CA CYS A 54 -11.51 8.76 -8.13
C CYS A 54 -10.78 7.54 -7.58
N GLY A 55 -10.82 7.38 -6.26
CA GLY A 55 -10.23 6.26 -5.56
C GLY A 55 -8.71 6.28 -5.50
N SER A 56 -8.11 5.15 -5.16
CA SER A 56 -6.66 5.02 -4.88
C SER A 56 -5.74 5.33 -6.06
N THR A 57 -6.27 5.40 -7.28
CA THR A 57 -5.50 5.76 -8.48
C THR A 57 -5.60 7.26 -8.87
N HIS A 58 -6.50 8.02 -8.24
CA HIS A 58 -6.73 9.45 -8.49
C HIS A 58 -6.94 10.19 -7.16
N MET A 59 -5.85 10.49 -6.48
CA MET A 59 -5.85 10.98 -5.09
C MET A 59 -6.04 12.49 -4.91
N ASP A 60 -6.02 13.26 -6.00
CA ASP A 60 -5.95 14.74 -5.90
C ASP A 60 -7.16 15.36 -5.19
N GLU A 61 -8.38 14.87 -5.47
CA GLU A 61 -9.57 15.34 -4.78
C GLU A 61 -9.56 14.97 -3.30
N LEU A 62 -9.20 13.73 -2.96
CA LEU A 62 -9.08 13.29 -1.57
C LEU A 62 -8.07 14.13 -0.80
N LYS A 63 -6.89 14.39 -1.37
CA LYS A 63 -5.85 15.24 -0.76
C LYS A 63 -6.38 16.64 -0.45
N ALA A 64 -6.99 17.27 -1.44
CA ALA A 64 -7.58 18.60 -1.26
C ALA A 64 -8.70 18.59 -0.20
N ARG A 65 -9.54 17.56 -0.19
CA ARG A 65 -10.64 17.42 0.74
C ARG A 65 -10.20 17.20 2.17
N VAL A 66 -9.15 16.38 2.41
CA VAL A 66 -8.57 16.17 3.74
C VAL A 66 -8.13 17.51 4.36
N VAL A 67 -7.39 18.31 3.60
CA VAL A 67 -6.91 19.63 4.06
C VAL A 67 -8.07 20.59 4.29
N TYR A 68 -9.03 20.65 3.38
CA TYR A 68 -10.21 21.53 3.49
C TYR A 68 -11.06 21.23 4.72
N GLU A 69 -11.29 19.94 5.00
CA GLU A 69 -12.09 19.47 6.14
C GLU A 69 -11.32 19.48 7.46
N ASN A 70 -10.01 19.75 7.46
CA ASN A 70 -9.11 19.54 8.59
C ASN A 70 -9.27 18.12 9.16
N ALA A 71 -9.31 17.12 8.28
CA ALA A 71 -9.49 15.74 8.68
C ALA A 71 -8.19 15.14 9.21
N ALA A 72 -8.30 14.18 10.12
CA ALA A 72 -7.14 13.48 10.67
C ALA A 72 -6.50 12.52 9.66
N ILE A 73 -7.30 12.05 8.68
CA ILE A 73 -6.89 11.10 7.66
C ILE A 73 -7.87 11.12 6.49
N GLY A 74 -7.34 10.91 5.28
CA GLY A 74 -8.09 10.49 4.10
C GLY A 74 -7.84 9.02 3.81
N ILE A 75 -8.86 8.30 3.36
CA ILE A 75 -8.80 6.89 2.97
C ILE A 75 -9.36 6.76 1.57
N ALA A 76 -8.60 6.23 0.62
CA ALA A 76 -9.07 5.91 -0.72
C ALA A 76 -9.03 4.40 -0.95
N PHE A 77 -10.15 3.86 -1.40
CA PHE A 77 -10.25 2.50 -1.89
C PHE A 77 -10.09 2.45 -3.41
N ASP A 78 -9.83 1.29 -3.96
CA ASP A 78 -10.04 1.02 -5.36
C ASP A 78 -11.43 0.40 -5.61
N GLY A 79 -11.74 0.08 -6.86
CA GLY A 79 -13.10 -0.26 -7.27
C GLY A 79 -13.70 -1.49 -6.58
N ASP A 80 -12.91 -2.53 -6.32
CA ASP A 80 -13.34 -3.76 -5.62
C ASP A 80 -12.95 -3.77 -4.12
N ALA A 81 -12.33 -2.66 -3.65
CA ALA A 81 -11.99 -2.39 -2.26
C ALA A 81 -11.00 -3.40 -1.62
N ASP A 82 -10.22 -4.08 -2.43
CA ASP A 82 -9.15 -4.95 -1.95
C ASP A 82 -7.86 -4.19 -1.61
N ARG A 83 -7.76 -2.92 -2.06
CA ARG A 83 -6.66 -1.98 -1.82
C ARG A 83 -7.12 -0.75 -1.07
N MET A 84 -6.20 -0.19 -0.30
CA MET A 84 -6.40 1.08 0.39
C MET A 84 -5.11 1.89 0.40
N LEU A 85 -5.21 3.15 0.02
CA LEU A 85 -4.18 4.16 0.25
C LEU A 85 -4.71 5.23 1.21
N ALA A 86 -3.80 5.89 1.91
CA ALA A 86 -4.18 6.94 2.84
C ALA A 86 -3.59 8.31 2.45
N VAL A 87 -4.17 9.35 3.02
CA VAL A 87 -3.67 10.72 2.96
C VAL A 87 -3.57 11.24 4.38
N ASP A 88 -2.44 11.80 4.75
CA ASP A 88 -2.24 12.36 6.06
C ASP A 88 -2.96 13.73 6.24
N GLU A 89 -2.94 14.26 7.45
CA GLU A 89 -3.58 15.53 7.81
C GLU A 89 -3.00 16.76 7.07
N LYS A 90 -1.88 16.58 6.37
CA LYS A 90 -1.22 17.63 5.57
C LYS A 90 -1.54 17.51 4.08
N GLY A 91 -2.29 16.46 3.68
CA GLY A 91 -2.60 16.18 2.28
C GLY A 91 -1.53 15.34 1.56
N GLU A 92 -0.57 14.75 2.28
CA GLU A 92 0.47 13.92 1.69
C GLU A 92 0.01 12.46 1.59
N LEU A 93 0.45 11.79 0.51
CA LEU A 93 0.13 10.39 0.27
C LEU A 93 0.87 9.50 1.27
N VAL A 94 0.15 8.54 1.85
CA VAL A 94 0.69 7.41 2.62
C VAL A 94 0.33 6.14 1.87
N ASP A 95 1.32 5.55 1.20
CA ASP A 95 1.13 4.40 0.33
C ASP A 95 1.14 3.05 1.09
N GLY A 96 0.96 1.95 0.37
CA GLY A 96 0.92 0.61 0.96
C GLY A 96 2.20 0.23 1.70
N ASP A 97 3.35 0.69 1.22
CA ASP A 97 4.62 0.46 1.91
C ASP A 97 4.64 1.16 3.28
N GLN A 98 4.25 2.44 3.34
CA GLN A 98 4.18 3.17 4.59
C GLN A 98 3.12 2.59 5.53
N ILE A 99 1.96 2.16 5.01
CA ILE A 99 0.91 1.49 5.80
C ILE A 99 1.45 0.21 6.44
N MET A 100 2.13 -0.64 5.67
CA MET A 100 2.76 -1.85 6.20
C MET A 100 3.86 -1.54 7.20
N ALA A 101 4.66 -0.50 6.97
CA ALA A 101 5.71 -0.06 7.89
C ALA A 101 5.13 0.39 9.24
N ILE A 102 4.07 1.20 9.22
CA ILE A 102 3.36 1.67 10.42
C ILE A 102 2.75 0.50 11.19
N CYS A 103 1.93 -0.31 10.51
CA CYS A 103 1.24 -1.43 11.15
C CYS A 103 2.22 -2.50 11.65
N GLY A 104 3.23 -2.86 10.85
CA GLY A 104 4.22 -3.87 11.22
C GLY A 104 5.10 -3.45 12.39
N THR A 105 5.52 -2.18 12.44
CA THR A 105 6.26 -1.64 13.58
C THR A 105 5.41 -1.66 14.85
N TYR A 106 4.14 -1.28 14.76
CA TYR A 106 3.22 -1.36 15.88
C TYR A 106 2.96 -2.80 16.33
N MET A 107 2.74 -3.73 15.39
CA MET A 107 2.60 -5.16 15.69
C MET A 107 3.85 -5.72 16.39
N LYS A 108 5.05 -5.30 15.98
CA LYS A 108 6.29 -5.67 16.65
C LYS A 108 6.34 -5.16 18.08
N GLN A 109 6.00 -3.89 18.32
CA GLN A 109 5.95 -3.30 19.66
C GLN A 109 4.97 -4.04 20.58
N LYS A 110 3.86 -4.53 20.01
CA LYS A 110 2.88 -5.36 20.73
C LYS A 110 3.30 -6.84 20.90
N GLY A 111 4.37 -7.27 20.25
CA GLY A 111 4.77 -8.68 20.25
C GLY A 111 3.86 -9.58 19.40
N THR A 112 3.08 -9.02 18.48
CA THR A 112 2.15 -9.75 17.60
C THR A 112 2.67 -9.95 16.19
N LEU A 113 3.80 -9.31 15.81
CA LEU A 113 4.45 -9.52 14.52
C LEU A 113 5.14 -10.89 14.50
N LYS A 114 4.56 -11.86 13.80
CA LYS A 114 5.10 -13.22 13.74
C LYS A 114 6.49 -13.23 13.10
N LYS A 115 7.45 -13.86 13.79
CA LYS A 115 8.85 -13.97 13.38
C LYS A 115 9.53 -12.62 13.08
N ASN A 116 8.98 -11.51 13.57
CA ASN A 116 9.45 -10.15 13.28
C ASN A 116 9.63 -9.90 11.77
N THR A 117 8.72 -10.41 10.92
CA THR A 117 8.85 -10.40 9.47
C THR A 117 7.64 -9.76 8.81
N ILE A 118 7.89 -8.92 7.80
CA ILE A 118 6.89 -8.36 6.87
C ILE A 118 7.25 -8.86 5.47
N VAL A 119 6.23 -9.39 4.75
CA VAL A 119 6.41 -9.86 3.37
C VAL A 119 6.01 -8.78 2.39
N VAL A 120 6.91 -8.42 1.49
CA VAL A 120 6.70 -7.38 0.47
C VAL A 120 7.09 -7.89 -0.92
N THR A 121 6.84 -7.10 -1.95
CA THR A 121 7.33 -7.44 -3.29
C THR A 121 8.66 -6.76 -3.60
N VAL A 122 9.31 -7.19 -4.68
CA VAL A 122 10.53 -6.54 -5.19
C VAL A 122 10.29 -5.08 -5.63
N MET A 123 9.03 -4.63 -5.76
CA MET A 123 8.69 -3.24 -6.11
C MET A 123 8.70 -2.29 -4.92
N THR A 124 8.64 -2.80 -3.71
CA THR A 124 8.64 -2.02 -2.46
C THR A 124 9.80 -1.04 -2.42
N ASN A 125 9.55 0.18 -1.95
CA ASN A 125 10.56 1.24 -1.86
C ASN A 125 11.78 0.79 -1.04
N LEU A 126 12.98 1.20 -1.44
CA LEU A 126 14.21 0.82 -0.72
C LEU A 126 14.19 1.31 0.73
N GLY A 127 13.55 2.45 1.00
CA GLY A 127 13.36 2.97 2.36
C GLY A 127 12.68 1.98 3.31
N PHE A 128 11.84 1.07 2.80
CA PHE A 128 11.24 0.00 3.60
C PHE A 128 12.31 -0.99 4.13
N SER A 129 13.27 -1.35 3.29
CA SER A 129 14.38 -2.23 3.73
C SER A 129 15.24 -1.57 4.79
N LEU A 130 15.56 -0.28 4.60
CA LEU A 130 16.31 0.51 5.59
C LEU A 130 15.53 0.66 6.91
N MET A 131 14.23 0.87 6.84
CA MET A 131 13.36 0.86 8.02
C MET A 131 13.40 -0.50 8.71
N GLY A 132 13.30 -1.59 7.96
CA GLY A 132 13.38 -2.95 8.50
C GLY A 132 14.66 -3.20 9.29
N GLU A 133 15.81 -2.80 8.75
CA GLU A 133 17.11 -2.90 9.43
C GLU A 133 17.14 -2.07 10.73
N ARG A 134 16.71 -0.81 10.66
CA ARG A 134 16.67 0.08 11.83
C ARG A 134 15.74 -0.42 12.92
N GLU A 135 14.56 -0.89 12.55
CA GLU A 135 13.54 -1.37 13.49
C GLU A 135 13.76 -2.85 13.89
N GLY A 136 14.74 -3.55 13.32
CA GLY A 136 14.97 -4.98 13.54
C GLY A 136 13.79 -5.84 13.06
N ILE A 137 13.20 -5.48 11.94
CA ILE A 137 12.14 -6.21 11.24
C ILE A 137 12.77 -6.86 9.99
N HIS A 138 12.59 -8.16 9.85
CA HIS A 138 12.99 -8.84 8.62
C HIS A 138 12.04 -8.49 7.48
N VAL A 139 12.59 -8.09 6.33
CA VAL A 139 11.84 -7.75 5.13
C VAL A 139 12.01 -8.88 4.10
N GLU A 140 11.02 -9.73 4.02
CA GLU A 140 10.99 -10.83 3.06
C GLU A 140 10.46 -10.34 1.71
N LYS A 141 11.18 -10.59 0.62
CA LYS A 141 10.84 -10.08 -0.72
C LYS A 141 10.39 -11.19 -1.66
N THR A 142 9.22 -11.02 -2.25
CA THR A 142 8.65 -11.92 -3.26
C THR A 142 8.65 -11.28 -4.65
N LYS A 143 8.28 -12.07 -5.64
CA LYS A 143 7.88 -11.54 -6.96
C LYS A 143 6.65 -10.66 -6.82
N VAL A 144 6.43 -9.77 -7.80
CA VAL A 144 5.23 -8.92 -7.88
C VAL A 144 3.99 -9.78 -8.07
N GLY A 145 2.97 -9.51 -7.29
CA GLY A 145 1.67 -10.17 -7.28
C GLY A 145 1.28 -10.63 -5.87
N ASP A 146 0.08 -10.27 -5.46
CA ASP A 146 -0.54 -10.59 -4.18
C ASP A 146 -0.49 -12.10 -3.85
N ARG A 147 -0.66 -12.93 -4.87
CA ARG A 147 -0.56 -14.39 -4.77
C ARG A 147 0.79 -14.83 -4.19
N TYR A 148 1.91 -14.27 -4.68
CA TYR A 148 3.24 -14.66 -4.21
C TYR A 148 3.49 -14.20 -2.78
N VAL A 149 2.96 -13.03 -2.41
CA VAL A 149 2.98 -12.54 -1.03
C VAL A 149 2.22 -13.50 -0.13
N LEU A 150 0.99 -13.85 -0.48
CA LEU A 150 0.14 -14.75 0.32
C LEU A 150 0.73 -16.16 0.44
N GLU A 151 1.25 -16.73 -0.66
CA GLU A 151 1.90 -18.05 -0.66
C GLU A 151 3.10 -18.06 0.30
N ASN A 152 3.97 -17.05 0.22
CA ASN A 152 5.12 -16.92 1.11
C ASN A 152 4.70 -16.75 2.58
N MET A 153 3.71 -15.90 2.86
CA MET A 153 3.19 -15.72 4.21
C MET A 153 2.68 -17.03 4.82
N ARG A 154 1.93 -17.82 4.04
CA ARG A 154 1.38 -19.11 4.50
C ARG A 154 2.48 -20.16 4.73
N GLU A 155 3.42 -20.29 3.81
CA GLU A 155 4.50 -21.25 3.88
C GLU A 155 5.39 -21.00 5.11
N HIS A 156 5.68 -19.73 5.40
CA HIS A 156 6.60 -19.37 6.47
C HIS A 156 5.90 -18.93 7.77
N GLY A 157 4.57 -18.83 7.77
CA GLY A 157 3.79 -18.45 8.95
C GLY A 157 3.95 -17.00 9.36
N TYR A 158 4.08 -16.09 8.39
CA TYR A 158 4.05 -14.65 8.59
C TYR A 158 2.62 -14.13 8.60
N ASN A 159 2.35 -12.99 9.22
CA ASN A 159 0.99 -12.51 9.40
C ASN A 159 0.69 -11.11 8.85
N ILE A 160 1.68 -10.42 8.29
CA ILE A 160 1.47 -9.19 7.54
C ILE A 160 2.33 -9.20 6.27
N GLY A 161 1.78 -8.72 5.17
CA GLY A 161 2.48 -8.54 3.91
C GLY A 161 1.61 -7.83 2.89
N GLY A 162 2.18 -7.41 1.77
CA GLY A 162 1.42 -6.73 0.73
C GLY A 162 2.29 -6.02 -0.31
N GLU A 163 1.68 -5.04 -0.95
CA GLU A 163 2.26 -4.27 -2.05
C GLU A 163 2.12 -2.77 -1.83
N GLN A 164 3.03 -2.00 -2.42
CA GLN A 164 2.99 -0.53 -2.42
C GLN A 164 1.65 0.03 -2.93
N SER A 165 0.97 -0.70 -3.83
CA SER A 165 -0.34 -0.33 -4.38
C SER A 165 -1.47 -0.29 -3.34
N GLY A 166 -1.23 -0.71 -2.10
CA GLY A 166 -2.21 -0.72 -1.01
C GLY A 166 -2.93 -2.05 -0.81
N HIS A 167 -2.58 -3.11 -1.56
CA HIS A 167 -3.06 -4.46 -1.30
C HIS A 167 -2.31 -5.05 -0.10
N VAL A 168 -2.85 -4.89 1.11
CA VAL A 168 -2.23 -5.34 2.36
C VAL A 168 -3.04 -6.49 2.97
N ILE A 169 -2.32 -7.55 3.36
CA ILE A 169 -2.89 -8.78 3.93
C ILE A 169 -2.54 -8.85 5.42
N PHE A 170 -3.54 -8.90 6.27
CA PHE A 170 -3.44 -9.25 7.68
C PHE A 170 -3.93 -10.68 7.85
N LEU A 171 -3.01 -11.66 7.74
CA LEU A 171 -3.36 -13.08 7.58
C LEU A 171 -4.05 -13.70 8.81
N ASP A 172 -3.92 -13.08 9.97
CA ASP A 172 -4.65 -13.51 11.17
C ASP A 172 -6.15 -13.14 11.11
N ASP A 173 -6.53 -12.16 10.28
CA ASP A 173 -7.88 -11.63 10.18
C ASP A 173 -8.57 -11.97 8.85
N ASN A 174 -7.83 -11.96 7.73
CA ASN A 174 -8.34 -12.28 6.39
C ASN A 174 -7.27 -12.96 5.54
N THR A 175 -7.71 -13.75 4.55
CA THR A 175 -6.84 -14.53 3.66
C THR A 175 -6.51 -13.84 2.34
N THR A 176 -6.88 -12.59 2.19
CA THR A 176 -6.60 -11.74 1.01
C THR A 176 -6.44 -10.30 1.45
N GLY A 177 -6.03 -9.42 0.55
CA GLY A 177 -6.09 -7.99 0.76
C GLY A 177 -7.54 -7.55 1.05
N ASP A 178 -7.68 -6.60 1.96
CA ASP A 178 -8.96 -6.01 2.35
C ASP A 178 -8.68 -4.56 2.76
N GLY A 179 -9.12 -3.64 1.91
CA GLY A 179 -8.86 -2.21 2.12
C GLY A 179 -9.50 -1.69 3.41
N LEU A 180 -10.72 -2.13 3.74
CA LEU A 180 -11.38 -1.69 4.98
C LEU A 180 -10.68 -2.25 6.22
N LEU A 181 -10.26 -3.50 6.19
CA LEU A 181 -9.48 -4.09 7.28
C LEU A 181 -8.15 -3.36 7.47
N SER A 182 -7.46 -3.07 6.37
CA SER A 182 -6.22 -2.30 6.38
C SER A 182 -6.40 -0.90 6.96
N ALA A 183 -7.49 -0.22 6.58
CA ALA A 183 -7.86 1.07 7.15
C ALA A 183 -8.11 0.99 8.67
N LEU A 184 -8.82 -0.04 9.12
CA LEU A 184 -9.09 -0.23 10.56
C LEU A 184 -7.82 -0.49 11.36
N HIS A 185 -6.88 -1.30 10.85
CA HIS A 185 -5.58 -1.49 11.51
C HIS A 185 -4.78 -0.19 11.59
N LEU A 186 -4.73 0.59 10.51
CA LEU A 186 -4.06 1.89 10.51
C LEU A 186 -4.69 2.87 11.52
N LEU A 187 -6.03 2.94 11.53
CA LEU A 187 -6.79 3.76 12.48
C LEU A 187 -6.59 3.29 13.94
N GLU A 188 -6.50 1.97 14.19
CA GLU A 188 -6.15 1.46 15.51
C GLU A 188 -4.79 2.00 15.97
N VAL A 189 -3.78 1.99 15.09
CA VAL A 189 -2.45 2.53 15.43
C VAL A 189 -2.55 4.01 15.79
N MET A 190 -3.24 4.83 14.99
CA MET A 190 -3.43 6.26 15.27
C MET A 190 -4.09 6.48 16.64
N VAL A 191 -5.20 5.80 16.92
CA VAL A 191 -5.94 5.93 18.18
C VAL A 191 -5.11 5.48 19.37
N LYS A 192 -4.43 4.34 19.29
CA LYS A 192 -3.64 3.77 20.39
C LYS A 192 -2.38 4.54 20.69
N THR A 193 -1.71 5.06 19.67
CA THR A 193 -0.47 5.84 19.84
C THR A 193 -0.73 7.32 20.08
N LYS A 194 -1.91 7.83 19.74
CA LYS A 194 -2.28 9.25 19.77
C LYS A 194 -1.37 10.13 18.88
N LYS A 195 -0.81 9.55 17.84
CA LYS A 195 0.03 10.24 16.84
C LYS A 195 -0.78 10.56 15.61
N THR A 196 -0.40 11.64 14.93
CA THR A 196 -0.93 11.95 13.60
C THR A 196 -0.42 10.95 12.58
N LEU A 197 -1.08 10.88 11.41
CA LEU A 197 -0.64 9.95 10.37
C LEU A 197 0.72 10.35 9.81
N SER A 198 1.00 11.66 9.66
CA SER A 198 2.32 12.12 9.21
C SER A 198 3.45 11.77 10.17
N GLU A 199 3.19 11.81 11.49
CA GLU A 199 4.16 11.35 12.50
C GLU A 199 4.41 9.84 12.40
N LEU A 200 3.36 9.06 12.17
CA LEU A 200 3.48 7.60 12.01
C LEU A 200 4.20 7.24 10.71
N ALA A 201 3.90 7.93 9.60
CA ALA A 201 4.51 7.69 8.30
C ALA A 201 6.03 7.97 8.30
N SER A 202 6.50 8.83 9.21
CA SER A 202 7.95 9.11 9.39
C SER A 202 8.77 7.89 9.84
N VAL A 203 8.13 6.77 10.20
CA VAL A 203 8.83 5.51 10.47
C VAL A 203 9.60 4.99 9.26
N MET A 204 9.19 5.37 8.06
CA MET A 204 9.84 5.00 6.79
C MET A 204 10.10 6.26 5.98
N GLU A 205 11.36 6.47 5.58
CA GLU A 205 11.71 7.48 4.58
C GLU A 205 11.40 6.94 3.18
N VAL A 206 10.59 7.67 2.41
CA VAL A 206 10.30 7.31 1.02
C VAL A 206 11.43 7.84 0.13
N LEU A 207 12.25 6.95 -0.38
CA LEU A 207 13.33 7.31 -1.30
C LEU A 207 12.78 7.56 -2.71
N PRO A 208 13.35 8.53 -3.46
CA PRO A 208 12.92 8.83 -4.81
C PRO A 208 12.97 7.60 -5.72
N GLN A 209 11.89 7.37 -6.47
CA GLN A 209 11.79 6.30 -7.47
C GLN A 209 11.51 6.88 -8.85
N ALA A 210 12.21 6.38 -9.86
CA ALA A 210 11.92 6.68 -11.26
C ALA A 210 11.42 5.38 -11.93
N LEU A 211 10.16 5.38 -12.38
CA LEU A 211 9.58 4.28 -13.13
C LEU A 211 9.57 4.63 -14.62
N VAL A 212 10.28 3.83 -15.41
CA VAL A 212 10.33 4.00 -16.87
C VAL A 212 9.87 2.72 -17.54
N ASN A 213 8.91 2.84 -18.47
CA ASN A 213 8.42 1.71 -19.25
C ASN A 213 9.01 1.74 -20.66
N ALA A 214 9.62 0.64 -21.08
CA ALA A 214 10.12 0.44 -22.44
C ALA A 214 9.30 -0.64 -23.17
N LYS A 215 8.91 -0.35 -24.42
CA LYS A 215 8.26 -1.34 -25.28
C LYS A 215 9.33 -2.22 -25.92
N VAL A 216 9.23 -3.51 -25.71
CA VAL A 216 10.14 -4.51 -26.31
C VAL A 216 9.34 -5.65 -26.95
N PRO A 217 9.83 -6.28 -28.05
CA PRO A 217 9.20 -7.46 -28.61
C PRO A 217 9.11 -8.60 -27.59
N ASN A 218 8.01 -9.36 -27.60
CA ASN A 218 7.76 -10.41 -26.62
C ASN A 218 8.89 -11.45 -26.50
N HIS A 219 9.52 -11.81 -27.62
CA HIS A 219 10.62 -12.79 -27.64
C HIS A 219 11.94 -12.28 -27.02
N LYS A 220 12.02 -10.97 -26.71
CA LYS A 220 13.20 -10.34 -26.08
C LYS A 220 12.97 -9.95 -24.63
N LYS A 221 11.73 -9.99 -24.15
CA LYS A 221 11.37 -9.45 -22.84
C LYS A 221 11.98 -10.21 -21.65
N ASP A 222 12.22 -11.52 -21.81
CA ASP A 222 12.73 -12.37 -20.72
C ASP A 222 14.27 -12.46 -20.73
N ASN A 223 14.90 -12.09 -21.86
CA ASN A 223 16.35 -12.20 -22.08
C ASN A 223 17.06 -10.83 -22.13
N PHE A 224 16.46 -9.79 -21.54
CA PHE A 224 17.03 -8.44 -21.63
C PHE A 224 18.42 -8.31 -20.97
N MET A 225 18.71 -9.12 -19.94
CA MET A 225 20.03 -9.14 -19.29
C MET A 225 21.12 -9.85 -20.09
N ASP A 226 20.77 -10.59 -21.16
CA ASP A 226 21.75 -11.19 -22.08
C ASP A 226 22.38 -10.13 -23.02
N TYR A 227 21.79 -8.94 -23.07
CA TYR A 227 22.36 -7.82 -23.80
C TYR A 227 23.41 -7.11 -22.96
N GLN A 228 24.68 -7.20 -23.37
CA GLN A 228 25.82 -6.65 -22.63
C GLN A 228 25.66 -5.16 -22.31
N GLU A 229 25.14 -4.39 -23.26
CA GLU A 229 24.89 -2.95 -23.08
C GLU A 229 23.94 -2.64 -21.93
N ILE A 230 22.90 -3.49 -21.73
CA ILE A 230 21.96 -3.33 -20.61
C ILE A 230 22.63 -3.71 -19.29
N ALA A 231 23.33 -4.85 -19.28
CA ALA A 231 24.04 -5.32 -18.09
C ALA A 231 25.10 -4.29 -17.63
N ASP A 232 25.87 -3.72 -18.56
CA ASP A 232 26.86 -2.70 -18.27
C ASP A 232 26.24 -1.42 -17.76
N ALA A 233 25.11 -0.98 -18.33
CA ALA A 233 24.38 0.19 -17.87
C ALA A 233 23.84 0.01 -16.44
N VAL A 234 23.30 -1.15 -16.13
CA VAL A 234 22.83 -1.50 -14.77
C VAL A 234 23.99 -1.48 -13.80
N ALA A 235 25.09 -2.18 -14.10
CA ALA A 235 26.27 -2.24 -13.25
C ALA A 235 26.86 -0.85 -12.96
N LYS A 236 26.91 0.01 -13.99
CA LYS A 236 27.38 1.40 -13.86
C LYS A 236 26.49 2.23 -12.95
N LEU A 237 25.15 2.06 -13.01
CA LEU A 237 24.21 2.76 -12.14
C LEU A 237 24.32 2.27 -10.71
N GLU A 238 24.39 0.95 -10.49
CA GLU A 238 24.54 0.37 -9.15
C GLU A 238 25.85 0.79 -8.50
N GLN A 239 26.94 0.84 -9.27
CA GLN A 239 28.23 1.40 -8.80
C GLN A 239 28.11 2.86 -8.41
N LYS A 240 27.38 3.67 -9.20
CA LYS A 240 27.13 5.08 -8.89
C LYS A 240 26.32 5.26 -7.63
N PHE A 241 25.35 4.41 -7.37
CA PHE A 241 24.53 4.44 -6.15
C PHE A 241 25.31 4.00 -4.90
N ASN A 242 26.39 3.27 -5.05
CA ASN A 242 27.26 2.84 -3.94
C ASN A 242 26.51 2.26 -2.73
N GLY A 243 25.46 1.47 -2.99
CA GLY A 243 24.60 0.86 -1.97
C GLY A 243 23.43 1.74 -1.48
N GLU A 244 23.37 3.01 -1.87
CA GLU A 244 22.28 3.93 -1.49
C GLU A 244 21.10 3.92 -2.48
N GLY A 245 21.13 3.02 -3.47
CA GLY A 245 20.09 2.88 -4.46
C GLY A 245 20.12 1.50 -5.11
N ARG A 246 19.13 1.23 -5.95
CA ARG A 246 19.08 -0.02 -6.72
C ARG A 246 18.49 0.20 -8.10
N VAL A 247 18.81 -0.67 -9.02
CA VAL A 247 18.17 -0.77 -10.34
C VAL A 247 17.34 -2.04 -10.38
N LEU A 248 16.06 -1.91 -10.74
CA LEU A 248 15.17 -3.04 -10.92
C LEU A 248 14.63 -3.03 -12.35
N ILE A 249 14.97 -4.06 -13.14
CA ILE A 249 14.41 -4.28 -14.46
C ILE A 249 13.58 -5.56 -14.42
N ARG A 250 12.36 -5.51 -14.94
CA ARG A 250 11.48 -6.67 -15.01
C ARG A 250 10.54 -6.63 -16.22
N PRO A 251 10.17 -7.76 -16.80
CA PRO A 251 9.08 -7.81 -17.75
C PRO A 251 7.75 -7.47 -17.07
N SER A 252 6.85 -6.76 -17.80
CA SER A 252 5.48 -6.55 -17.33
C SER A 252 4.68 -7.85 -17.46
N GLY A 253 4.01 -8.26 -16.37
CA GLY A 253 3.11 -9.41 -16.38
C GLY A 253 1.71 -9.09 -16.94
N THR A 254 1.32 -7.80 -16.97
CA THR A 254 -0.04 -7.38 -17.34
C THR A 254 -0.14 -6.72 -18.72
N CYS A 255 0.98 -6.27 -19.28
CA CYS A 255 0.99 -5.65 -20.61
C CYS A 255 1.17 -6.73 -21.70
N LEU A 256 0.09 -7.42 -22.03
CA LEU A 256 0.00 -8.23 -23.24
C LEU A 256 -0.31 -7.27 -24.40
N LEU A 257 0.72 -6.73 -25.05
CA LEU A 257 0.53 -6.15 -26.39
C LEU A 257 0.28 -7.31 -27.36
N TYR A 258 -0.98 -7.60 -27.61
CA TYR A 258 -1.36 -8.34 -28.80
C TYR A 258 -1.09 -7.40 -29.99
N THR A 259 0.03 -7.57 -30.67
CA THR A 259 0.15 -7.13 -32.02
C THR A 259 -0.50 -8.25 -32.89
N SER A 260 -1.77 -8.08 -33.22
CA SER A 260 -2.30 -8.74 -34.41
C SER A 260 -1.56 -8.13 -35.60
N ASP A 261 -0.89 -8.97 -36.36
CA ASP A 261 -0.35 -8.64 -37.66
C ASP A 261 -1.47 -8.20 -38.63
#